data_abf3569b6dfd8fed7d3dd09d46fda215
#
_entry.id   abf3569b6dfd8fed7d3dd09d46fda215
#
_cell.length_a   1.000
_cell.length_b   1.000
_cell.length_c   1.000
_cell.angle_alpha   90.00
_cell.angle_beta   90.00
_cell.angle_gamma   90.00
#
_symmetry.space_group_name_H-M   'P 1'
#
loop_
_entity.id
_entity.type
_entity.pdbx_description
1 polymer ?
#
loop_
_entity_poly.entity_id
_entity_poly.type
_entity_poly.pdbx_seq_one_letter_code
_entity_poly.pdbx_strand_id
1 'polypeptide(L)'
;VFEINFKAKAISATKNSKDNYYMIGLADDKYDYKNYIIFQRPIKLKKDDDENAEINGLYAECNGDVCYNACKRVAISEKTIIFEIQDSLICVDTEGVKLNEHFMRYSKEIFGELLECSVPK
;
A
#
# COMPACT_ATOMS: atom_id res chain seq x y z
N VAL A 1 13.13 13.74 7.60
CA VAL A 1 12.18 13.54 6.51
C VAL A 1 12.89 12.84 5.36
N PHE A 2 12.39 11.69 4.98
CA PHE A 2 12.91 10.95 3.83
C PHE A 2 11.96 11.08 2.65
N GLU A 3 12.52 11.22 1.47
CA GLU A 3 11.75 11.21 0.26
C GLU A 3 12.28 10.09 -0.64
N ILE A 4 11.37 9.19 -1.04
CA ILE A 4 11.69 8.07 -1.91
C ILE A 4 10.86 8.22 -3.17
N ASN A 5 11.50 8.15 -4.34
CA ASN A 5 10.83 8.26 -5.63
C ASN A 5 11.21 7.07 -6.49
N PHE A 6 10.23 6.39 -7.05
CA PHE A 6 10.53 5.35 -8.03
C PHE A 6 9.38 5.21 -9.02
N LYS A 7 9.69 4.61 -10.17
CA LYS A 7 8.72 4.33 -11.21
C LYS A 7 8.27 2.87 -11.09
N ALA A 8 6.98 2.65 -10.89
CA ALA A 8 6.45 1.30 -10.79
C ALA A 8 6.42 0.63 -12.16
N LYS A 9 6.92 -0.59 -12.23
CA LYS A 9 6.82 -1.46 -13.40
C LYS A 9 6.05 -2.74 -13.11
N ALA A 10 5.74 -2.97 -11.82
CA ALA A 10 4.96 -4.11 -11.39
C ALA A 10 4.04 -3.68 -10.25
N ILE A 11 2.81 -4.18 -10.28
CA ILE A 11 1.86 -3.99 -9.18
C ILE A 11 1.29 -5.35 -8.79
N SER A 12 0.84 -5.45 -7.55
CA SER A 12 0.14 -6.63 -7.06
C SER A 12 -1.05 -6.20 -6.21
N ALA A 13 -2.09 -7.02 -6.22
CA ALA A 13 -3.27 -6.79 -5.40
C ALA A 13 -3.86 -8.16 -5.08
N THR A 14 -3.96 -8.48 -3.79
CA THR A 14 -4.34 -9.80 -3.33
C THR A 14 -5.35 -9.71 -2.19
N LYS A 15 -6.34 -10.57 -2.23
CA LYS A 15 -7.21 -10.85 -1.10
C LYS A 15 -7.02 -12.31 -0.74
N ASN A 16 -6.45 -12.58 0.44
CA ASN A 16 -6.22 -13.94 0.91
C ASN A 16 -7.14 -14.24 2.08
N SER A 17 -8.26 -14.91 1.79
CA SER A 17 -9.26 -15.23 2.80
C SER A 17 -8.79 -16.29 3.78
N LYS A 18 -7.92 -17.20 3.34
CA LYS A 18 -7.37 -18.25 4.17
C LYS A 18 -6.46 -17.68 5.25
N ASP A 19 -5.59 -16.73 4.87
CA ASP A 19 -4.65 -16.11 5.79
C ASP A 19 -5.14 -14.77 6.31
N ASN A 20 -6.36 -14.38 5.97
CA ASN A 20 -7.07 -13.21 6.50
C ASN A 20 -6.39 -11.88 6.22
N TYR A 21 -6.00 -11.60 4.96
CA TYR A 21 -5.43 -10.30 4.65
C TYR A 21 -5.76 -9.81 3.26
N TYR A 22 -5.76 -8.48 3.11
CA TYR A 22 -5.65 -7.78 1.84
C TYR A 22 -4.21 -7.30 1.70
N MET A 23 -3.68 -7.31 0.47
CA MET A 23 -2.34 -6.80 0.20
C MET A 23 -2.32 -6.07 -1.13
N ILE A 24 -1.62 -4.94 -1.16
CA ILE A 24 -1.22 -4.29 -2.42
C ILE A 24 0.28 -4.04 -2.39
N GLY A 25 0.88 -4.01 -3.57
CA GLY A 25 2.30 -3.74 -3.69
C GLY A 25 2.63 -3.08 -5.02
N LEU A 26 3.71 -2.29 -5.00
CA LEU A 26 4.28 -1.67 -6.19
C LEU A 26 5.79 -1.84 -6.12
N ALA A 27 6.41 -2.10 -7.27
CA ALA A 27 7.86 -2.29 -7.36
C ALA A 27 8.39 -1.72 -8.66
N ASP A 28 9.66 -1.36 -8.67
CA ASP A 28 10.31 -0.79 -9.86
C ASP A 28 10.76 -1.87 -10.86
N ASP A 29 10.65 -3.12 -10.51
CA ASP A 29 10.86 -4.24 -11.42
C ASP A 29 10.06 -5.44 -10.92
N LYS A 30 9.68 -6.33 -11.81
CA LYS A 30 8.90 -7.52 -11.45
C LYS A 30 9.72 -8.57 -10.72
N TYR A 31 10.99 -8.73 -11.11
CA TYR A 31 11.85 -9.80 -10.59
C TYR A 31 13.08 -9.29 -9.84
N ASP A 32 13.67 -8.21 -10.30
CA ASP A 32 14.91 -7.66 -9.76
C ASP A 32 14.66 -6.25 -9.22
N TYR A 33 13.67 -6.13 -8.35
CA TYR A 33 13.28 -4.83 -7.80
C TYR A 33 14.31 -4.31 -6.82
N LYS A 34 14.56 -2.99 -6.89
CA LYS A 34 15.42 -2.26 -5.97
C LYS A 34 14.61 -1.39 -5.04
N ASN A 35 13.45 -0.93 -5.52
CA ASN A 35 12.52 -0.15 -4.73
C ASN A 35 11.15 -0.81 -4.78
N TYR A 36 10.51 -0.93 -3.62
CA TYR A 36 9.17 -1.50 -3.52
C TYR A 36 8.45 -0.96 -2.29
N ILE A 37 7.12 -1.04 -2.33
CA ILE A 37 6.30 -0.74 -1.18
C ILE A 37 5.15 -1.74 -1.13
N ILE A 38 4.85 -2.25 0.05
CA ILE A 38 3.80 -3.24 0.30
C ILE A 38 2.95 -2.77 1.47
N PHE A 39 1.63 -2.90 1.34
CA PHE A 39 0.69 -2.66 2.43
C PHE A 39 -0.18 -3.88 2.63
N GLN A 40 -0.46 -4.22 3.88
CA GLN A 40 -1.36 -5.31 4.23
C GLN A 40 -2.28 -4.88 5.37
N ARG A 41 -3.50 -5.39 5.36
CA ARG A 41 -4.47 -5.19 6.44
C ARG A 41 -5.30 -6.46 6.57
N PRO A 42 -5.65 -6.89 7.79
CA PRO A 42 -6.51 -8.05 7.96
C PRO A 42 -7.90 -7.79 7.39
N ILE A 43 -8.51 -8.83 6.82
CA ILE A 43 -9.88 -8.77 6.30
C ILE A 43 -10.84 -8.63 7.46
N LYS A 44 -10.64 -9.43 8.53
CA LYS A 44 -11.44 -9.38 9.75
C LYS A 44 -10.53 -9.24 10.95
N LEU A 45 -10.87 -8.33 11.85
CA LEU A 45 -10.11 -8.15 13.07
C LEU A 45 -10.32 -9.35 13.99
N LYS A 46 -9.26 -9.76 14.70
CA LYS A 46 -9.34 -10.81 15.70
C LYS A 46 -9.72 -10.17 17.03
N LYS A 47 -10.83 -10.59 17.60
CA LYS A 47 -11.40 -9.98 18.80
C LYS A 47 -10.44 -9.95 20.00
N ASP A 48 -9.69 -11.02 20.18
CA ASP A 48 -8.79 -11.14 21.32
C ASP A 48 -7.49 -10.35 21.15
N ASP A 49 -7.27 -9.78 19.98
CA ASP A 49 -6.03 -9.08 19.61
C ASP A 49 -6.28 -7.68 19.06
N ASP A 50 -7.38 -7.05 19.45
CA ASP A 50 -7.81 -5.75 18.91
C ASP A 50 -6.73 -4.67 19.00
N GLU A 51 -5.92 -4.69 20.04
CA GLU A 51 -4.88 -3.70 20.26
C GLU A 51 -3.52 -4.12 19.69
N ASN A 52 -3.41 -5.33 19.15
CA ASN A 52 -2.15 -5.82 18.61
C ASN A 52 -1.96 -5.32 17.18
N ALA A 53 -1.11 -4.30 17.01
CA ALA A 53 -0.84 -3.69 15.71
C ALA A 53 -0.27 -4.67 14.68
N GLU A 54 0.47 -5.68 15.11
CA GLU A 54 1.05 -6.68 14.19
C GLU A 54 -0.01 -7.60 13.61
N ILE A 55 -1.12 -7.81 14.34
CA ILE A 55 -2.20 -8.70 13.90
C ILE A 55 -3.32 -7.90 13.24
N ASN A 56 -3.75 -6.79 13.83
CA ASN A 56 -4.93 -6.04 13.40
C ASN A 56 -4.62 -4.68 12.77
N GLY A 57 -3.35 -4.28 12.73
CA GLY A 57 -2.96 -2.99 12.22
C GLY A 57 -2.69 -2.96 10.72
N LEU A 58 -2.43 -1.76 10.23
CA LEU A 58 -1.99 -1.55 8.85
C LEU A 58 -0.48 -1.76 8.76
N TYR A 59 -0.09 -2.85 8.12
CA TYR A 59 1.31 -3.18 7.87
C TYR A 59 1.81 -2.43 6.64
N ALA A 60 2.99 -1.85 6.73
CA ALA A 60 3.66 -1.23 5.60
C ALA A 60 5.12 -1.65 5.58
N GLU A 61 5.61 -1.96 4.39
CA GLU A 61 7.02 -2.29 4.17
C GLU A 61 7.52 -1.54 2.95
N CYS A 62 8.60 -0.80 3.11
CA CYS A 62 9.24 -0.10 2.01
C CYS A 62 10.74 -0.32 2.06
N ASN A 63 11.29 -0.94 1.01
CA ASN A 63 12.72 -1.20 0.89
C ASN A 63 13.35 -1.87 2.12
N GLY A 64 12.61 -2.78 2.73
CA GLY A 64 13.08 -3.52 3.92
C GLY A 64 12.70 -2.92 5.26
N ASP A 65 12.21 -1.68 5.29
CA ASP A 65 11.76 -1.04 6.53
C ASP A 65 10.28 -1.35 6.75
N VAL A 66 9.96 -1.88 7.93
CA VAL A 66 8.62 -2.32 8.31
C VAL A 66 8.05 -1.41 9.39
N CYS A 67 6.78 -1.04 9.26
CA CYS A 67 6.07 -0.31 10.31
C CYS A 67 4.60 -0.69 10.34
N TYR A 68 3.95 -0.39 11.47
CA TYR A 68 2.53 -0.66 11.68
C TYR A 68 1.81 0.63 12.05
N ASN A 69 0.64 0.84 11.45
CA ASN A 69 -0.22 1.99 11.76
C ASN A 69 0.46 3.35 11.61
N ALA A 70 1.46 3.43 10.76
CA ALA A 70 2.25 4.64 10.56
C ALA A 70 1.88 5.42 9.30
N CYS A 71 1.01 4.86 8.46
CA CYS A 71 0.57 5.52 7.24
C CYS A 71 -0.45 6.61 7.59
N LYS A 72 -0.16 7.83 7.15
CA LYS A 72 -1.02 9.00 7.45
C LYS A 72 -1.94 9.37 6.31
N ARG A 73 -1.51 9.09 5.07
CA ARG A 73 -2.25 9.53 3.90
C ARG A 73 -1.77 8.78 2.67
N VAL A 74 -2.70 8.46 1.77
CA VAL A 74 -2.39 7.88 0.47
C VAL A 74 -3.17 8.67 -0.58
N ALA A 75 -2.47 9.26 -1.54
CA ALA A 75 -3.10 10.03 -2.60
C ALA A 75 -2.83 9.37 -3.95
N ILE A 76 -3.90 8.89 -4.59
CA ILE A 76 -3.83 8.28 -5.92
C ILE A 76 -4.29 9.30 -6.94
N SER A 77 -3.44 9.62 -7.89
CA SER A 77 -3.77 10.47 -9.02
C SER A 77 -3.58 9.70 -10.33
N GLU A 78 -3.79 10.35 -11.45
CA GLU A 78 -3.73 9.69 -12.76
C GLU A 78 -2.38 9.04 -13.06
N LYS A 79 -1.29 9.65 -12.61
CA LYS A 79 0.07 9.20 -12.96
C LYS A 79 0.96 8.91 -11.76
N THR A 80 0.46 9.11 -10.55
CA THR A 80 1.30 9.06 -9.36
C THR A 80 0.49 8.59 -8.17
N ILE A 81 1.15 7.87 -7.26
CA ILE A 81 0.61 7.60 -5.93
C ILE A 81 1.61 8.15 -4.93
N ILE A 82 1.12 8.91 -3.97
CA ILE A 82 1.93 9.47 -2.90
C ILE A 82 1.51 8.83 -1.59
N PHE A 83 2.47 8.21 -0.90
CA PHE A 83 2.27 7.61 0.41
C PHE A 83 2.99 8.45 1.46
N GLU A 84 2.28 8.88 2.48
CA GLU A 84 2.86 9.59 3.60
C GLU A 84 2.90 8.64 4.79
N ILE A 85 4.10 8.18 5.16
CA ILE A 85 4.32 7.20 6.21
C ILE A 85 5.29 7.80 7.22
N GLN A 86 4.85 8.00 8.47
CA GLN A 86 5.63 8.66 9.50
C GLN A 86 6.16 10.01 8.96
N ASP A 87 7.47 10.19 8.93
CA ASP A 87 8.11 11.41 8.40
C ASP A 87 8.60 11.24 6.98
N SER A 88 8.19 10.18 6.30
CA SER A 88 8.65 9.86 4.96
C SER A 88 7.57 10.12 3.93
N LEU A 89 8.00 10.57 2.75
CA LEU A 89 7.14 10.78 1.60
C LEU A 89 7.62 9.85 0.49
N ILE A 90 6.74 8.96 0.03
CA ILE A 90 7.08 8.00 -1.01
C ILE A 90 6.22 8.31 -2.23
N CYS A 91 6.85 8.72 -3.30
CA CYS A 91 6.19 9.07 -4.55
C CYS A 91 6.46 7.99 -5.59
N VAL A 92 5.40 7.35 -6.05
CA VAL A 92 5.49 6.28 -7.04
C VAL A 92 4.89 6.76 -8.35
N ASP A 93 5.71 6.76 -9.41
CA ASP A 93 5.24 7.05 -10.76
C ASP A 93 4.52 5.81 -11.29
N THR A 94 3.25 5.94 -11.61
CA THR A 94 2.41 4.82 -12.06
C THR A 94 2.04 4.88 -13.55
N GLU A 95 2.72 5.71 -14.34
CA GLU A 95 2.46 5.78 -15.79
C GLU A 95 2.72 4.46 -16.50
N GLY A 96 3.69 3.68 -16.03
CA GLY A 96 4.09 2.44 -16.67
C GLY A 96 3.26 1.22 -16.30
N VAL A 97 2.28 1.38 -15.41
CA VAL A 97 1.42 0.28 -14.95
C VAL A 97 -0.03 0.70 -14.99
N LYS A 98 -0.92 -0.29 -15.07
CA LYS A 98 -2.36 -0.03 -15.00
C LYS A 98 -2.85 -0.35 -13.60
N LEU A 99 -3.44 0.63 -12.93
CA LEU A 99 -4.09 0.42 -11.64
C LEU A 99 -5.44 -0.25 -11.90
N ASN A 100 -5.44 -1.57 -11.88
CA ASN A 100 -6.63 -2.35 -12.22
C ASN A 100 -7.70 -2.29 -11.12
N GLU A 101 -8.86 -2.89 -11.41
CA GLU A 101 -10.00 -2.88 -10.51
C GLU A 101 -9.68 -3.51 -9.15
N HIS A 102 -8.94 -4.61 -9.12
CA HIS A 102 -8.57 -5.27 -7.88
C HIS A 102 -7.66 -4.40 -7.02
N PHE A 103 -6.67 -3.76 -7.65
CA PHE A 103 -5.78 -2.85 -6.96
C PHE A 103 -6.57 -1.71 -6.31
N MET A 104 -7.46 -1.08 -7.05
CA MET A 104 -8.25 0.04 -6.55
C MET A 104 -9.21 -0.40 -5.44
N ARG A 105 -9.85 -1.54 -5.60
CA ARG A 105 -10.78 -2.07 -4.60
C ARG A 105 -10.07 -2.40 -3.29
N TYR A 106 -8.96 -3.13 -3.39
CA TYR A 106 -8.24 -3.55 -2.19
C TYR A 106 -7.55 -2.37 -1.51
N SER A 107 -7.14 -1.36 -2.27
CA SER A 107 -6.60 -0.12 -1.69
C SER A 107 -7.65 0.58 -0.82
N LYS A 108 -8.91 0.62 -1.25
CA LYS A 108 -9.99 1.19 -0.45
C LYS A 108 -10.20 0.43 0.86
N GLU A 109 -10.11 -0.89 0.81
CA GLU A 109 -10.24 -1.72 2.00
C GLU A 109 -9.05 -1.55 2.95
N ILE A 110 -7.84 -1.45 2.39
CA ILE A 110 -6.62 -1.34 3.18
C ILE A 110 -6.52 0.02 3.85
N PHE A 111 -6.72 1.10 3.09
CA PHE A 111 -6.48 2.47 3.58
C PHE A 111 -7.71 3.15 4.16
N GLY A 112 -8.91 2.79 3.71
CA GLY A 112 -10.13 3.42 4.20
C GLY A 112 -10.10 4.93 4.05
N GLU A 113 -10.27 5.65 5.15
CA GLU A 113 -10.32 7.11 5.16
C GLU A 113 -9.00 7.79 4.82
N LEU A 114 -7.89 7.06 4.89
CA LEU A 114 -6.58 7.60 4.52
C LEU A 114 -6.44 7.81 3.03
N LEU A 115 -7.29 7.17 2.24
CA LEU A 115 -7.17 7.18 0.78
C LEU A 115 -7.86 8.39 0.17
N GLU A 116 -7.11 9.13 -0.64
CA GLU A 116 -7.63 10.20 -1.48
C GLU A 116 -7.40 9.80 -2.94
N CYS A 117 -8.45 9.81 -3.73
CA CYS A 117 -8.37 9.36 -5.12
C CYS A 117 -8.92 10.44 -6.04
N SER A 118 -8.10 10.93 -6.95
CA SER A 118 -8.48 11.93 -7.94
C SER A 118 -8.46 11.40 -9.37
N VAL A 119 -8.42 10.08 -9.51
CA VAL A 119 -8.44 9.45 -10.83
C VAL A 119 -9.87 9.48 -11.37
N PRO A 120 -10.10 9.95 -12.60
CA PRO A 120 -11.42 9.89 -13.22
C PRO A 120 -11.91 8.44 -13.34
N LYS A 121 -13.17 8.26 -13.10
CA LYS A 121 -13.79 6.94 -13.23
C LYS A 121 -14.11 6.62 -14.68
#